data_4c9c09b8c07d601979cafb92b588ba6e
#
_entry.id   4c9c09b8c07d601979cafb92b588ba6e
#
_cell.length_a   1.000
_cell.length_b   1.000
_cell.length_c   1.000
_cell.angle_alpha   90.00
_cell.angle_beta   90.00
_cell.angle_gamma   90.00
#
_symmetry.space_group_name_H-M   'P 1'
#
loop_
_entity.id
_entity.type
_entity.pdbx_description
1 polymer ?
#
loop_
_entity_poly.entity_id
_entity_poly.type
_entity_poly.pdbx_seq_one_letter_code
_entity_poly.pdbx_strand_id
1 'polypeptide(L)'
;MGTFQVGLLLIGTFALLLALSVPVSVSIIISSVVTMASTLSLDLGTFVASQRMVGGVDSFSLLAVPFYILCGVLMNTGGIAQKLIDFAKILVGRIPGGLAHTNILGNTLFGSLSGSSVAASVAIGGVLIPMEEKEGYDKKFAAAVNIASAPTGLIIPPSGILIIYPVLAGCSVVGMIMSGYIPGLMWALACMVVAYVIAKKNHYPTAGKVPASVFFKYFVDAIPSLLLIVIIVGGVMSGIFTATESAAVAVAYTLFLSIVVYRSIKIKDLPKILLDACETTAVIMFLIAGSNVMSFVTVSYTHLRAHETPEHL
;
A
#
# COMPACT_ATOMS: atom_id res chain seq x y z
N MET A 1 -33.38 -18.92 9.81
CA MET A 1 -33.42 -17.59 9.15
C MET A 1 -33.24 -17.77 7.64
N GLY A 2 -33.94 -16.98 6.81
CA GLY A 2 -33.73 -16.99 5.36
C GLY A 2 -32.41 -16.32 4.98
N THR A 3 -31.83 -16.64 3.82
CA THR A 3 -30.55 -16.08 3.33
C THR A 3 -30.55 -14.54 3.33
N PHE A 4 -31.66 -13.91 2.93
CA PHE A 4 -31.83 -12.47 2.94
C PHE A 4 -31.76 -11.88 4.36
N GLN A 5 -32.38 -12.53 5.34
CA GLN A 5 -32.35 -12.06 6.74
C GLN A 5 -30.95 -12.15 7.34
N VAL A 6 -30.19 -13.20 7.03
CA VAL A 6 -28.81 -13.40 7.46
C VAL A 6 -27.90 -12.30 6.85
N GLY A 7 -28.05 -12.03 5.55
CA GLY A 7 -27.33 -10.95 4.88
C GLY A 7 -27.66 -9.56 5.45
N LEU A 8 -28.94 -9.30 5.73
CA LEU A 8 -29.38 -8.04 6.35
C LEU A 8 -28.83 -7.90 7.77
N LEU A 9 -28.77 -8.96 8.55
CA LEU A 9 -28.20 -8.96 9.89
C LEU A 9 -26.70 -8.68 9.84
N LEU A 10 -25.95 -9.32 8.93
CA LEU A 10 -24.51 -9.11 8.75
C LEU A 10 -24.21 -7.67 8.38
N ILE A 11 -24.84 -7.17 7.31
CA ILE A 11 -24.59 -5.81 6.81
C ILE A 11 -25.12 -4.76 7.79
N GLY A 12 -26.28 -4.98 8.39
CA GLY A 12 -26.89 -4.05 9.34
C GLY A 12 -26.06 -3.90 10.62
N THR A 13 -25.60 -5.01 11.21
CA THR A 13 -24.72 -4.96 12.39
C THR A 13 -23.37 -4.34 12.06
N PHE A 14 -22.78 -4.65 10.90
CA PHE A 14 -21.55 -4.04 10.44
C PHE A 14 -21.68 -2.53 10.25
N ALA A 15 -22.71 -2.07 9.55
CA ALA A 15 -22.99 -0.65 9.33
C ALA A 15 -23.27 0.10 10.64
N LEU A 16 -24.01 -0.51 11.56
CA LEU A 16 -24.28 0.06 12.89
C LEU A 16 -22.98 0.26 13.68
N LEU A 17 -22.10 -0.74 13.72
CA LEU A 17 -20.84 -0.65 14.44
C LEU A 17 -19.91 0.42 13.83
N LEU A 18 -19.88 0.54 12.50
CA LEU A 18 -19.16 1.63 11.84
C LEU A 18 -19.74 3.01 12.17
N ALA A 19 -21.06 3.15 12.20
CA ALA A 19 -21.71 4.40 12.60
C ALA A 19 -21.39 4.79 14.07
N LEU A 20 -21.14 3.80 14.93
CA LEU A 20 -20.66 3.99 16.30
C LEU A 20 -19.14 4.21 16.40
N SER A 21 -18.45 4.40 15.26
CA SER A 21 -16.99 4.62 15.20
C SER A 21 -16.15 3.45 15.74
N VAL A 22 -16.69 2.23 15.73
CA VAL A 22 -15.91 1.02 16.06
C VAL A 22 -14.92 0.73 14.94
N PRO A 23 -13.65 0.36 15.23
CA PRO A 23 -12.67 0.02 14.20
C PRO A 23 -13.17 -1.05 13.23
N VAL A 24 -12.85 -0.88 11.94
CA VAL A 24 -13.37 -1.74 10.85
C VAL A 24 -13.11 -3.22 11.10
N SER A 25 -11.91 -3.59 11.53
CA SER A 25 -11.54 -4.97 11.83
C SER A 25 -12.40 -5.59 12.92
N VAL A 26 -12.66 -4.84 14.00
CA VAL A 26 -13.52 -5.27 15.12
C VAL A 26 -14.98 -5.38 14.65
N SER A 27 -15.44 -4.41 13.85
CA SER A 27 -16.81 -4.40 13.30
C SER A 27 -17.06 -5.62 12.40
N ILE A 28 -16.09 -6.01 11.57
CA ILE A 28 -16.15 -7.22 10.73
C ILE A 28 -16.27 -8.48 11.60
N ILE A 29 -15.45 -8.60 12.62
CA ILE A 29 -15.44 -9.78 13.49
C ILE A 29 -16.75 -9.89 14.26
N ILE A 30 -17.18 -8.81 14.93
CA ILE A 30 -18.40 -8.82 15.74
C ILE A 30 -19.63 -9.11 14.86
N SER A 31 -19.77 -8.43 13.72
CA SER A 31 -20.92 -8.65 12.82
C SER A 31 -20.97 -10.10 12.31
N SER A 32 -19.81 -10.69 12.01
CA SER A 32 -19.70 -12.08 11.58
C SER A 32 -20.07 -13.05 12.70
N VAL A 33 -19.57 -12.84 13.91
CA VAL A 33 -19.87 -13.67 15.08
C VAL A 33 -21.35 -13.58 15.46
N VAL A 34 -21.94 -12.37 15.49
CA VAL A 34 -23.38 -12.18 15.73
C VAL A 34 -24.22 -12.91 14.70
N THR A 35 -23.83 -12.85 13.44
CA THR A 35 -24.53 -13.54 12.35
C THR A 35 -24.41 -15.06 12.49
N MET A 36 -23.26 -15.60 12.82
CA MET A 36 -23.08 -17.03 13.10
C MET A 36 -23.87 -17.47 14.32
N ALA A 37 -23.87 -16.69 15.41
CA ALA A 37 -24.62 -17.00 16.62
C ALA A 37 -26.15 -17.01 16.40
N SER A 38 -26.65 -16.29 15.41
CA SER A 38 -28.08 -16.32 15.05
C SER A 38 -28.52 -17.58 14.30
N THR A 39 -27.56 -18.34 13.74
CA THR A 39 -27.81 -19.55 12.93
C THR A 39 -27.23 -20.82 13.56
N LEU A 40 -26.17 -20.66 14.35
CA LEU A 40 -25.50 -21.70 15.14
C LEU A 40 -25.64 -21.35 16.64
N SER A 41 -25.15 -22.21 17.52
CA SER A 41 -24.97 -21.82 18.93
C SER A 41 -23.82 -20.81 19.05
N LEU A 42 -23.85 -19.97 20.08
CA LEU A 42 -22.79 -18.97 20.33
C LEU A 42 -21.41 -19.65 20.48
N ASP A 43 -21.36 -20.78 21.20
CA ASP A 43 -20.12 -21.53 21.42
C ASP A 43 -19.53 -22.05 20.11
N LEU A 44 -20.35 -22.63 19.23
CA LEU A 44 -19.90 -23.12 17.93
C LEU A 44 -19.52 -21.95 17.01
N GLY A 45 -20.28 -20.86 17.01
CA GLY A 45 -19.98 -19.66 16.21
C GLY A 45 -18.66 -19.02 16.60
N THR A 46 -18.37 -18.86 17.88
CA THR A 46 -17.10 -18.31 18.37
C THR A 46 -15.92 -19.25 18.10
N PHE A 47 -16.12 -20.57 18.25
CA PHE A 47 -15.09 -21.56 17.91
C PHE A 47 -14.73 -21.53 16.42
N VAL A 48 -15.71 -21.53 15.53
CA VAL A 48 -15.50 -21.44 14.07
C VAL A 48 -14.84 -20.10 13.71
N ALA A 49 -15.28 -18.99 14.31
CA ALA A 49 -14.66 -17.69 14.09
C ALA A 49 -13.17 -17.71 14.46
N SER A 50 -12.83 -18.22 15.64
CA SER A 50 -11.44 -18.30 16.10
C SER A 50 -10.58 -19.16 15.16
N GLN A 51 -11.09 -20.32 14.75
CA GLN A 51 -10.40 -21.20 13.81
C GLN A 51 -10.17 -20.52 12.44
N ARG A 52 -11.16 -19.78 11.93
CA ARG A 52 -11.05 -19.07 10.66
C ARG A 52 -10.11 -17.87 10.75
N MET A 53 -10.07 -17.18 11.89
CA MET A 53 -9.12 -16.09 12.12
C MET A 53 -7.67 -16.60 12.06
N VAL A 54 -7.36 -17.65 12.81
CA VAL A 54 -6.01 -18.22 12.86
C VAL A 54 -5.63 -18.81 11.50
N GLY A 55 -6.46 -19.68 10.93
CA GLY A 55 -6.19 -20.30 9.63
C GLY A 55 -6.11 -19.29 8.48
N GLY A 56 -6.82 -18.16 8.58
CA GLY A 56 -6.80 -17.11 7.57
C GLY A 56 -5.51 -16.29 7.50
N VAL A 57 -4.71 -16.31 8.58
CA VAL A 57 -3.40 -15.62 8.61
C VAL A 57 -2.23 -16.59 8.59
N ASP A 58 -2.47 -17.89 8.73
CA ASP A 58 -1.45 -18.94 8.68
C ASP A 58 -1.09 -19.27 7.22
N SER A 59 -0.37 -18.35 6.58
CA SER A 59 0.12 -18.48 5.20
C SER A 59 1.52 -17.96 5.07
N PHE A 60 2.43 -18.76 4.51
CA PHE A 60 3.81 -18.36 4.26
C PHE A 60 3.91 -17.10 3.38
N SER A 61 3.03 -16.97 2.40
CA SER A 61 3.01 -15.79 1.51
C SER A 61 2.63 -14.50 2.24
N LEU A 62 1.81 -14.59 3.30
CA LEU A 62 1.44 -13.42 4.12
C LEU A 62 2.60 -12.89 4.96
N LEU A 63 3.67 -13.67 5.19
CA LEU A 63 4.88 -13.18 5.84
C LEU A 63 5.57 -12.06 5.04
N ALA A 64 5.32 -11.95 3.75
CA ALA A 64 5.80 -10.83 2.94
C ALA A 64 5.25 -9.49 3.44
N VAL A 65 4.03 -9.45 3.98
CA VAL A 65 3.35 -8.21 4.40
C VAL A 65 4.12 -7.48 5.51
N PRO A 66 4.45 -8.09 6.66
CA PRO A 66 5.23 -7.42 7.71
C PRO A 66 6.61 -6.96 7.23
N PHE A 67 7.28 -7.72 6.36
CA PHE A 67 8.57 -7.30 5.81
C PHE A 67 8.45 -6.09 4.88
N TYR A 68 7.45 -6.02 4.01
CA TYR A 68 7.25 -4.83 3.17
C TYR A 68 6.81 -3.62 3.98
N ILE A 69 6.01 -3.79 5.04
CA ILE A 69 5.66 -2.70 5.97
C ILE A 69 6.93 -2.17 6.66
N LEU A 70 7.75 -3.06 7.19
CA LEU A 70 9.02 -2.69 7.80
C LEU A 70 9.95 -1.98 6.80
N CYS A 71 10.06 -2.50 5.58
CA CYS A 71 10.82 -1.85 4.52
C CYS A 71 10.31 -0.43 4.26
N GLY A 72 8.99 -0.22 4.16
CA GLY A 72 8.37 1.09 3.97
C GLY A 72 8.68 2.07 5.12
N VAL A 73 8.59 1.62 6.37
CA VAL A 73 8.93 2.44 7.56
C VAL A 73 10.40 2.82 7.56
N LEU A 74 11.29 1.85 7.28
CA LEU A 74 12.74 2.08 7.15
C LEU A 74 13.07 3.07 6.04
N MET A 75 12.40 3.00 4.90
CA MET A 75 12.62 3.92 3.77
C MET A 75 12.20 5.35 4.11
N ASN A 76 11.08 5.50 4.83
CA ASN A 76 10.57 6.79 5.23
C ASN A 76 11.54 7.51 6.19
N THR A 77 12.06 6.77 7.18
CA THR A 77 13.02 7.30 8.16
C THR A 77 14.46 7.33 7.65
N GLY A 78 14.78 6.47 6.69
CA GLY A 78 16.13 6.21 6.17
C GLY A 78 16.66 7.23 5.14
N GLY A 79 15.92 8.31 4.83
CA GLY A 79 16.35 9.33 3.88
C GLY A 79 16.23 8.93 2.40
N ILE A 80 15.68 7.75 2.10
CA ILE A 80 15.50 7.25 0.74
C ILE A 80 14.49 8.12 -0.02
N ALA A 81 13.41 8.56 0.65
CA ALA A 81 12.40 9.44 0.07
C ALA A 81 13.02 10.71 -0.52
N GLN A 82 13.94 11.37 0.21
CA GLN A 82 14.61 12.59 -0.26
C GLN A 82 15.43 12.34 -1.54
N LYS A 83 16.14 11.20 -1.62
CA LYS A 83 16.92 10.85 -2.81
C LYS A 83 16.06 10.62 -4.04
N LEU A 84 14.89 10.02 -3.86
CA LEU A 84 13.91 9.82 -4.92
C LEU A 84 13.24 11.13 -5.35
N ILE A 85 12.97 12.05 -4.42
CA ILE A 85 12.46 13.40 -4.72
C ILE A 85 13.49 14.18 -5.55
N ASP A 86 14.75 14.18 -5.12
CA ASP A 86 15.82 14.87 -5.82
C ASP A 86 16.00 14.32 -7.24
N PHE A 87 15.94 13.01 -7.40
CA PHE A 87 15.97 12.35 -8.69
C PHE A 87 14.75 12.70 -9.55
N ALA A 88 13.53 12.63 -9.00
CA ALA A 88 12.33 13.03 -9.71
C ALA A 88 12.40 14.50 -10.17
N LYS A 89 12.91 15.39 -9.33
CA LYS A 89 13.06 16.81 -9.63
C LYS A 89 13.97 17.06 -10.84
N ILE A 90 15.07 16.33 -10.98
CA ILE A 90 15.97 16.49 -12.13
C ILE A 90 15.38 15.93 -13.43
N LEU A 91 14.51 14.92 -13.34
CA LEU A 91 13.87 14.32 -14.51
C LEU A 91 12.75 15.20 -15.08
N VAL A 92 11.84 15.65 -14.23
CA VAL A 92 10.59 16.29 -14.66
C VAL A 92 10.49 17.78 -14.28
N GLY A 93 11.44 18.32 -13.53
CA GLY A 93 11.39 19.72 -13.04
C GLY A 93 11.38 20.78 -14.13
N ARG A 94 11.80 20.45 -15.36
CA ARG A 94 11.81 21.39 -16.51
C ARG A 94 10.45 21.56 -17.18
N ILE A 95 9.49 20.72 -16.85
CA ILE A 95 8.13 20.81 -17.39
C ILE A 95 7.38 21.92 -16.64
N PRO A 96 6.44 22.66 -17.29
CA PRO A 96 5.59 23.61 -16.59
C PRO A 96 4.89 22.95 -15.38
N GLY A 97 5.02 23.55 -14.21
CA GLY A 97 4.59 22.90 -12.96
C GLY A 97 5.56 21.83 -12.48
N GLY A 98 6.86 22.05 -12.64
CA GLY A 98 7.93 21.09 -12.36
C GLY A 98 7.84 20.43 -10.98
N LEU A 99 7.47 21.15 -9.92
CA LEU A 99 7.30 20.57 -8.59
C LEU A 99 6.08 19.64 -8.50
N ALA A 100 4.96 19.97 -9.16
CA ALA A 100 3.79 19.11 -9.22
C ALA A 100 4.12 17.78 -9.92
N HIS A 101 4.87 17.83 -11.04
CA HIS A 101 5.36 16.61 -11.71
C HIS A 101 6.36 15.83 -10.85
N THR A 102 7.20 16.55 -10.08
CA THR A 102 8.10 15.92 -9.10
C THR A 102 7.33 15.19 -8.01
N ASN A 103 6.22 15.77 -7.55
CA ASN A 103 5.32 15.16 -6.56
C ASN A 103 4.71 13.85 -7.12
N ILE A 104 4.17 13.88 -8.34
CA ILE A 104 3.61 12.69 -8.99
C ILE A 104 4.66 11.59 -9.15
N LEU A 105 5.82 11.93 -9.71
CA LEU A 105 6.88 10.96 -9.92
C LEU A 105 7.48 10.47 -8.60
N GLY A 106 7.63 11.35 -7.61
CA GLY A 106 8.06 11.01 -6.27
C GLY A 106 7.12 10.02 -5.59
N ASN A 107 5.81 10.28 -5.62
CA ASN A 107 4.80 9.35 -5.12
C ASN A 107 4.84 8.00 -5.85
N THR A 108 5.03 8.03 -7.17
CA THR A 108 5.13 6.81 -7.98
C THR A 108 6.35 5.98 -7.59
N LEU A 109 7.53 6.59 -7.50
CA LEU A 109 8.78 5.89 -7.16
C LEU A 109 8.80 5.43 -5.70
N PHE A 110 8.52 6.35 -4.77
CA PHE A 110 8.53 6.02 -3.35
C PHE A 110 7.39 5.06 -2.98
N GLY A 111 6.20 5.29 -3.55
CA GLY A 111 5.04 4.45 -3.31
C GLY A 111 5.25 3.02 -3.81
N SER A 112 5.85 2.85 -5.00
CA SER A 112 6.17 1.51 -5.52
C SER A 112 7.16 0.74 -4.63
N LEU A 113 8.01 1.43 -3.88
CA LEU A 113 8.95 0.81 -2.94
C LEU A 113 8.31 0.54 -1.58
N SER A 114 7.54 1.52 -1.04
CA SER A 114 6.91 1.40 0.28
C SER A 114 5.64 0.56 0.28
N GLY A 115 5.03 0.36 -0.91
CA GLY A 115 3.77 -0.36 -1.06
C GLY A 115 2.57 0.31 -0.36
N SER A 116 2.69 1.59 0.00
CA SER A 116 1.68 2.33 0.77
C SER A 116 1.45 3.73 0.21
N SER A 117 0.21 4.00 -0.23
CA SER A 117 -0.18 5.33 -0.69
C SER A 117 -0.16 6.36 0.45
N VAL A 118 -0.49 5.95 1.67
CA VAL A 118 -0.47 6.83 2.85
C VAL A 118 0.97 7.24 3.16
N ALA A 119 1.89 6.27 3.22
CA ALA A 119 3.31 6.54 3.45
C ALA A 119 3.89 7.43 2.35
N ALA A 120 3.56 7.18 1.08
CA ALA A 120 3.98 8.00 -0.04
C ALA A 120 3.44 9.43 0.07
N SER A 121 2.14 9.58 0.32
CA SER A 121 1.51 10.90 0.47
C SER A 121 2.14 11.72 1.60
N VAL A 122 2.43 11.11 2.73
CA VAL A 122 3.05 11.78 3.88
C VAL A 122 4.52 12.12 3.60
N ALA A 123 5.30 11.17 3.09
CA ALA A 123 6.74 11.36 2.85
C ALA A 123 6.99 12.40 1.75
N ILE A 124 6.30 12.27 0.62
CA ILE A 124 6.51 13.13 -0.55
C ILE A 124 5.78 14.47 -0.35
N GLY A 125 4.51 14.44 0.07
CA GLY A 125 3.71 15.64 0.29
C GLY A 125 4.25 16.50 1.42
N GLY A 126 4.77 15.90 2.49
CA GLY A 126 5.39 16.60 3.61
C GLY A 126 6.60 17.46 3.20
N VAL A 127 7.32 17.06 2.15
CA VAL A 127 8.46 17.80 1.60
C VAL A 127 8.03 18.75 0.49
N LEU A 128 7.24 18.27 -0.47
CA LEU A 128 6.96 18.99 -1.71
C LEU A 128 5.86 20.04 -1.57
N ILE A 129 4.80 19.80 -0.79
CA ILE A 129 3.73 20.79 -0.63
C ILE A 129 4.25 22.12 -0.07
N PRO A 130 5.09 22.17 0.99
CA PRO A 130 5.68 23.42 1.45
C PRO A 130 6.61 24.09 0.41
N MET A 131 7.28 23.30 -0.44
CA MET A 131 8.11 23.84 -1.53
C MET A 131 7.24 24.43 -2.64
N GLU A 132 6.17 23.74 -3.03
CA GLU A 132 5.19 24.21 -4.01
C GLU A 132 4.56 25.52 -3.56
N GLU A 133 4.13 25.63 -2.29
CA GLU A 133 3.58 26.86 -1.72
C GLU A 133 4.59 28.03 -1.80
N LYS A 134 5.88 27.78 -1.47
CA LYS A 134 6.93 28.80 -1.54
C LYS A 134 7.22 29.27 -2.97
N GLU A 135 7.04 28.40 -3.96
CA GLU A 135 7.21 28.71 -5.38
C GLU A 135 5.93 29.30 -6.02
N GLY A 136 4.89 29.58 -5.20
CA GLY A 136 3.66 30.26 -5.65
C GLY A 136 2.58 29.35 -6.23
N TYR A 137 2.64 28.04 -5.96
CA TYR A 137 1.56 27.15 -6.30
C TYR A 137 0.38 27.34 -5.34
N ASP A 138 -0.84 27.17 -5.86
CA ASP A 138 -2.02 27.12 -5.00
C ASP A 138 -1.94 25.89 -4.09
N LYS A 139 -2.14 26.10 -2.79
CA LYS A 139 -2.11 25.04 -1.77
C LYS A 139 -3.10 23.92 -2.03
N LYS A 140 -4.29 24.25 -2.54
CA LYS A 140 -5.31 23.25 -2.90
C LYS A 140 -4.87 22.40 -4.07
N PHE A 141 -4.20 23.03 -5.07
CA PHE A 141 -3.66 22.30 -6.20
C PHE A 141 -2.51 21.37 -5.77
N ALA A 142 -1.56 21.85 -4.95
CA ALA A 142 -0.46 21.05 -4.41
C ALA A 142 -0.99 19.82 -3.62
N ALA A 143 -1.95 20.04 -2.72
CA ALA A 143 -2.58 18.97 -1.97
C ALA A 143 -3.34 17.98 -2.89
N ALA A 144 -4.08 18.48 -3.87
CA ALA A 144 -4.82 17.64 -4.81
C ALA A 144 -3.89 16.77 -5.66
N VAL A 145 -2.77 17.31 -6.15
CA VAL A 145 -1.76 16.55 -6.90
C VAL A 145 -1.18 15.44 -6.03
N ASN A 146 -0.81 15.75 -4.79
CA ASN A 146 -0.24 14.76 -3.88
C ASN A 146 -1.24 13.62 -3.59
N ILE A 147 -2.49 13.96 -3.25
CA ILE A 147 -3.53 12.97 -2.94
C ILE A 147 -3.88 12.13 -4.18
N ALA A 148 -4.02 12.77 -5.35
CA ALA A 148 -4.37 12.07 -6.58
C ALA A 148 -3.27 11.14 -7.09
N SER A 149 -2.00 11.46 -6.84
CA SER A 149 -0.86 10.65 -7.30
C SER A 149 -0.45 9.56 -6.32
N ALA A 150 -0.72 9.72 -5.02
CA ALA A 150 -0.35 8.73 -4.01
C ALA A 150 -0.86 7.30 -4.26
N PRO A 151 -2.07 7.05 -4.84
CA PRO A 151 -2.53 5.71 -5.17
C PRO A 151 -1.63 4.93 -6.14
N THR A 152 -0.79 5.61 -6.94
CA THR A 152 0.19 4.91 -7.79
C THR A 152 1.07 3.97 -7.00
N GLY A 153 1.39 4.33 -5.74
CA GLY A 153 2.20 3.52 -4.85
C GLY A 153 1.52 2.23 -4.34
N LEU A 154 0.19 2.13 -4.47
CA LEU A 154 -0.52 0.87 -4.19
C LEU A 154 -0.64 -0.02 -5.43
N ILE A 155 -0.70 0.62 -6.60
CA ILE A 155 -0.95 -0.07 -7.87
C ILE A 155 0.36 -0.58 -8.49
N ILE A 156 1.44 0.22 -8.40
CA ILE A 156 2.75 -0.16 -8.96
C ILE A 156 3.48 -1.07 -7.97
N PRO A 157 3.90 -2.27 -8.40
CA PRO A 157 4.65 -3.19 -7.55
C PRO A 157 6.04 -2.66 -7.14
N PRO A 158 6.55 -3.15 -5.99
CA PRO A 158 5.95 -4.08 -5.05
C PRO A 158 4.94 -3.40 -4.12
N SER A 159 3.76 -3.97 -3.97
CA SER A 159 2.69 -3.44 -3.14
C SER A 159 2.12 -4.53 -2.22
N GLY A 160 1.89 -4.19 -0.95
CA GLY A 160 1.31 -5.13 0.01
C GLY A 160 -0.06 -5.65 -0.44
N ILE A 161 -0.89 -4.82 -1.05
CA ILE A 161 -2.22 -5.21 -1.54
C ILE A 161 -2.11 -6.22 -2.69
N LEU A 162 -1.14 -6.03 -3.60
CA LEU A 162 -0.90 -6.96 -4.72
C LEU A 162 -0.34 -8.32 -4.26
N ILE A 163 0.02 -8.45 -2.99
CA ILE A 163 0.42 -9.71 -2.37
C ILE A 163 -0.73 -10.31 -1.55
N ILE A 164 -1.43 -9.49 -0.76
CA ILE A 164 -2.54 -9.93 0.08
C ILE A 164 -3.70 -10.47 -0.77
N TYR A 165 -4.11 -9.73 -1.80
CA TYR A 165 -5.25 -10.08 -2.63
C TYR A 165 -5.09 -11.46 -3.31
N PRO A 166 -4.00 -11.78 -4.03
CA PRO A 166 -3.86 -13.08 -4.67
C PRO A 166 -3.79 -14.24 -3.68
N VAL A 167 -3.23 -14.05 -2.49
CA VAL A 167 -3.22 -15.08 -1.45
C VAL A 167 -4.64 -15.40 -1.00
N LEU A 168 -5.48 -14.40 -0.80
CA LEU A 168 -6.88 -14.57 -0.40
C LEU A 168 -7.75 -15.10 -1.54
N ALA A 169 -7.49 -14.67 -2.77
CA ALA A 169 -8.25 -15.07 -3.96
C ALA A 169 -7.77 -16.39 -4.59
N GLY A 170 -6.68 -16.99 -4.09
CA GLY A 170 -6.12 -18.22 -4.64
C GLY A 170 -5.53 -18.07 -6.05
N CYS A 171 -5.07 -16.86 -6.44
CA CYS A 171 -4.49 -16.61 -7.74
C CYS A 171 -2.98 -16.33 -7.65
N SER A 172 -2.31 -16.24 -8.82
CA SER A 172 -0.85 -16.06 -8.88
C SER A 172 -0.41 -14.70 -8.35
N VAL A 173 0.45 -14.69 -7.32
CA VAL A 173 1.07 -13.47 -6.78
C VAL A 173 1.92 -12.77 -7.84
N VAL A 174 2.73 -13.51 -8.62
CA VAL A 174 3.55 -12.96 -9.70
C VAL A 174 2.68 -12.34 -10.79
N GLY A 175 1.60 -13.03 -11.20
CA GLY A 175 0.64 -12.50 -12.18
C GLY A 175 -0.01 -11.20 -11.71
N MET A 176 -0.37 -11.11 -10.43
CA MET A 176 -0.96 -9.90 -9.84
C MET A 176 0.06 -8.75 -9.80
N ILE A 177 1.29 -9.03 -9.39
CA ILE A 177 2.39 -8.06 -9.41
C ILE A 177 2.59 -7.50 -10.84
N MET A 178 2.64 -8.36 -11.85
CA MET A 178 2.81 -7.94 -13.25
C MET A 178 1.66 -7.08 -13.76
N SER A 179 0.43 -7.41 -13.37
CA SER A 179 -0.77 -6.68 -13.82
C SER A 179 -0.84 -5.24 -13.31
N GLY A 180 -0.18 -4.91 -12.21
CA GLY A 180 -0.18 -3.57 -11.60
C GLY A 180 0.61 -2.51 -12.37
N TYR A 181 1.59 -2.90 -13.20
CA TYR A 181 2.46 -1.92 -13.88
C TYR A 181 1.70 -1.04 -14.88
N ILE A 182 0.92 -1.65 -15.77
CA ILE A 182 0.22 -0.91 -16.82
C ILE A 182 -0.77 0.09 -16.23
N PRO A 183 -1.73 -0.30 -15.36
CA PRO A 183 -2.67 0.65 -14.79
C PRO A 183 -2.00 1.69 -13.89
N GLY A 184 -0.96 1.31 -13.15
CA GLY A 184 -0.21 2.26 -12.31
C GLY A 184 0.50 3.33 -13.11
N LEU A 185 1.18 2.96 -14.21
CA LEU A 185 1.81 3.92 -15.12
C LEU A 185 0.77 4.80 -15.84
N MET A 186 -0.34 4.22 -16.27
CA MET A 186 -1.44 4.99 -16.87
C MET A 186 -2.00 6.03 -15.89
N TRP A 187 -2.17 5.66 -14.62
CA TRP A 187 -2.62 6.56 -13.58
C TRP A 187 -1.63 7.71 -13.37
N ALA A 188 -0.33 7.40 -13.23
CA ALA A 188 0.71 8.42 -13.08
C ALA A 188 0.75 9.38 -14.27
N LEU A 189 0.68 8.85 -15.50
CA LEU A 189 0.64 9.66 -16.73
C LEU A 189 -0.61 10.53 -16.81
N ALA A 190 -1.77 10.01 -16.44
CA ALA A 190 -3.01 10.78 -16.40
C ALA A 190 -2.89 11.96 -15.41
N CYS A 191 -2.36 11.71 -14.21
CA CYS A 191 -2.07 12.77 -13.23
C CYS A 191 -1.09 13.81 -13.80
N MET A 192 -0.03 13.38 -14.49
CA MET A 192 0.94 14.28 -15.11
C MET A 192 0.30 15.15 -16.21
N VAL A 193 -0.56 14.60 -17.04
CA VAL A 193 -1.27 15.35 -18.10
C VAL A 193 -2.17 16.42 -17.48
N VAL A 194 -2.96 16.05 -16.47
CA VAL A 194 -3.84 17.01 -15.78
C VAL A 194 -3.03 18.09 -15.08
N ALA A 195 -1.98 17.72 -14.37
CA ALA A 195 -1.08 18.67 -13.70
C ALA A 195 -0.43 19.62 -14.70
N TYR A 196 0.01 19.13 -15.87
CA TYR A 196 0.57 19.96 -16.94
C TYR A 196 -0.42 20.99 -17.46
N VAL A 197 -1.67 20.58 -17.75
CA VAL A 197 -2.71 21.49 -18.26
C VAL A 197 -3.01 22.61 -17.27
N ILE A 198 -3.16 22.25 -15.98
CA ILE A 198 -3.45 23.22 -14.91
C ILE A 198 -2.24 24.13 -14.69
N ALA A 199 -1.03 23.58 -14.65
CA ALA A 199 0.19 24.33 -14.43
C ALA A 199 0.46 25.35 -15.56
N LYS A 200 0.21 24.95 -16.81
CA LYS A 200 0.34 25.83 -17.97
C LYS A 200 -0.70 26.97 -17.94
N LYS A 201 -1.94 26.65 -17.54
CA LYS A 201 -3.00 27.67 -17.41
C LYS A 201 -2.71 28.68 -16.33
N ASN A 202 -2.15 28.26 -15.21
CA ASN A 202 -1.84 29.11 -14.05
C ASN A 202 -0.42 29.68 -14.08
N HIS A 203 0.35 29.44 -15.15
CA HIS A 203 1.73 29.92 -15.32
C HIS A 203 2.66 29.53 -14.16
N TYR A 204 2.52 28.31 -13.62
CA TYR A 204 3.39 27.83 -12.55
C TYR A 204 4.84 27.68 -13.01
N PRO A 205 5.80 27.95 -12.12
CA PRO A 205 7.22 28.00 -12.48
C PRO A 205 7.75 26.66 -12.97
N THR A 206 8.80 26.73 -13.76
CA THR A 206 9.61 25.59 -14.20
C THR A 206 10.95 25.64 -13.51
N ALA A 207 11.51 24.52 -13.12
CA ALA A 207 12.89 24.48 -12.67
C ALA A 207 13.82 24.89 -13.82
N GLY A 208 14.80 25.74 -13.53
CA GLY A 208 15.81 26.16 -14.51
C GLY A 208 16.62 24.98 -15.07
N LYS A 209 17.45 25.26 -16.09
CA LYS A 209 18.35 24.25 -16.66
C LYS A 209 19.32 23.74 -15.58
N VAL A 210 19.22 22.46 -15.25
CA VAL A 210 20.14 21.78 -14.35
C VAL A 210 21.43 21.46 -15.13
N PRO A 211 22.62 21.88 -14.65
CA PRO A 211 23.90 21.52 -15.28
C PRO A 211 24.06 19.99 -15.33
N ALA A 212 24.70 19.48 -16.38
CA ALA A 212 24.89 18.05 -16.57
C ALA A 212 25.63 17.37 -15.39
N SER A 213 26.58 18.10 -14.78
CA SER A 213 27.30 17.62 -13.58
C SER A 213 26.37 17.40 -12.38
N VAL A 214 25.41 18.30 -12.18
CA VAL A 214 24.41 18.21 -11.10
C VAL A 214 23.41 17.09 -11.40
N PHE A 215 23.00 16.96 -12.67
CA PHE A 215 22.16 15.84 -13.10
C PHE A 215 22.81 14.51 -12.80
N PHE A 216 24.06 14.31 -13.22
CA PHE A 216 24.77 13.06 -13.00
C PHE A 216 24.98 12.74 -11.52
N LYS A 217 25.27 13.75 -10.70
CA LYS A 217 25.40 13.60 -9.25
C LYS A 217 24.12 13.05 -8.62
N TYR A 218 22.96 13.69 -8.84
CA TYR A 218 21.69 13.24 -8.27
C TYR A 218 21.25 11.89 -8.84
N PHE A 219 21.55 11.62 -10.11
CA PHE A 219 21.30 10.30 -10.69
C PHE A 219 22.11 9.21 -9.98
N VAL A 220 23.41 9.40 -9.80
CA VAL A 220 24.28 8.45 -9.08
C VAL A 220 23.85 8.30 -7.62
N ASP A 221 23.50 9.39 -6.96
CA ASP A 221 23.00 9.37 -5.57
C ASP A 221 21.68 8.58 -5.43
N ALA A 222 20.85 8.52 -6.48
CA ALA A 222 19.61 7.78 -6.48
C ALA A 222 19.76 6.29 -6.84
N ILE A 223 20.88 5.92 -7.52
CA ILE A 223 21.10 4.53 -7.96
C ILE A 223 20.90 3.50 -6.83
N PRO A 224 21.45 3.66 -5.63
CA PRO A 224 21.25 2.69 -4.57
C PRO A 224 19.76 2.51 -4.19
N SER A 225 18.98 3.60 -4.18
CA SER A 225 17.55 3.55 -3.91
C SER A 225 16.76 2.91 -5.06
N LEU A 226 17.12 3.21 -6.32
CA LEU A 226 16.49 2.63 -7.51
C LEU A 226 16.85 1.14 -7.67
N LEU A 227 18.04 0.73 -7.24
CA LEU A 227 18.46 -0.66 -7.28
C LEU A 227 17.56 -1.55 -6.41
N LEU A 228 16.97 -1.00 -5.34
CA LEU A 228 15.99 -1.71 -4.52
C LEU A 228 14.78 -2.17 -5.37
N ILE A 229 14.28 -1.32 -6.27
CA ILE A 229 13.18 -1.69 -7.20
C ILE A 229 13.63 -2.87 -8.07
N VAL A 230 14.85 -2.78 -8.63
CA VAL A 230 15.39 -3.82 -9.50
C VAL A 230 15.55 -5.15 -8.75
N ILE A 231 16.05 -5.11 -7.51
CA ILE A 231 16.24 -6.30 -6.67
C ILE A 231 14.89 -6.96 -6.38
N ILE A 232 13.90 -6.18 -5.91
CA ILE A 232 12.60 -6.72 -5.52
C ILE A 232 11.86 -7.26 -6.76
N VAL A 233 11.68 -6.40 -7.75
CA VAL A 233 10.87 -6.72 -8.93
C VAL A 233 11.59 -7.72 -9.81
N GLY A 234 12.85 -7.46 -10.12
CA GLY A 234 13.67 -8.34 -10.95
C GLY A 234 13.85 -9.72 -10.34
N GLY A 235 14.04 -9.79 -9.01
CA GLY A 235 14.17 -11.06 -8.29
C GLY A 235 12.91 -11.91 -8.32
N VAL A 236 11.73 -11.29 -8.15
CA VAL A 236 10.44 -12.00 -8.23
C VAL A 236 10.11 -12.39 -9.67
N MET A 237 10.32 -11.49 -10.64
CA MET A 237 10.02 -11.75 -12.05
C MET A 237 10.91 -12.83 -12.67
N SER A 238 12.18 -12.88 -12.29
CA SER A 238 13.11 -13.92 -12.74
C SER A 238 12.90 -15.27 -12.07
N GLY A 239 12.04 -15.33 -11.03
CA GLY A 239 11.81 -16.54 -10.24
C GLY A 239 12.96 -16.89 -9.29
N ILE A 240 13.94 -15.98 -9.10
CA ILE A 240 15.06 -16.17 -8.15
C ILE A 240 14.54 -16.10 -6.71
N PHE A 241 13.58 -15.21 -6.45
CA PHE A 241 12.97 -15.01 -5.13
C PHE A 241 11.47 -15.21 -5.16
N THR A 242 10.94 -15.82 -4.12
CA THR A 242 9.52 -15.72 -3.77
C THR A 242 9.21 -14.29 -3.29
N ALA A 243 7.93 -13.91 -3.22
CA ALA A 243 7.52 -12.60 -2.69
C ALA A 243 8.02 -12.37 -1.25
N THR A 244 8.03 -13.42 -0.42
CA THR A 244 8.50 -13.37 0.98
C THR A 244 10.01 -13.19 1.06
N GLU A 245 10.78 -13.94 0.29
CA GLU A 245 12.24 -13.80 0.22
C GLU A 245 12.64 -12.42 -0.32
N SER A 246 11.96 -11.95 -1.34
CA SER A 246 12.18 -10.62 -1.91
C SER A 246 11.91 -9.52 -0.88
N ALA A 247 10.87 -9.65 -0.06
CA ALA A 247 10.58 -8.72 1.02
C ALA A 247 11.66 -8.72 2.11
N ALA A 248 12.18 -9.89 2.49
CA ALA A 248 13.28 -10.01 3.46
C ALA A 248 14.57 -9.39 2.92
N VAL A 249 14.92 -9.63 1.65
CA VAL A 249 16.06 -9.01 0.98
C VAL A 249 15.89 -7.49 0.91
N ALA A 250 14.67 -7.00 0.63
CA ALA A 250 14.36 -5.58 0.62
C ALA A 250 14.62 -4.92 1.99
N VAL A 251 14.19 -5.54 3.08
CA VAL A 251 14.46 -5.06 4.45
C VAL A 251 15.97 -5.02 4.73
N ALA A 252 16.68 -6.10 4.43
CA ALA A 252 18.13 -6.17 4.66
C ALA A 252 18.87 -5.08 3.87
N TYR A 253 18.54 -4.91 2.60
CA TYR A 253 19.13 -3.89 1.73
C TYR A 253 18.77 -2.47 2.18
N THR A 254 17.53 -2.21 2.57
CA THR A 254 17.10 -0.90 3.08
C THR A 254 17.77 -0.55 4.40
N LEU A 255 17.95 -1.51 5.31
CA LEU A 255 18.73 -1.34 6.52
C LEU A 255 20.18 -0.98 6.21
N PHE A 256 20.81 -1.70 5.28
CA PHE A 256 22.16 -1.40 4.83
C PHE A 256 22.28 0.02 4.26
N LEU A 257 21.36 0.42 3.38
CA LEU A 257 21.36 1.77 2.84
C LEU A 257 21.19 2.83 3.92
N SER A 258 20.24 2.64 4.83
CA SER A 258 19.88 3.65 5.84
C SER A 258 20.94 3.80 6.93
N ILE A 259 21.61 2.72 7.34
CA ILE A 259 22.59 2.73 8.41
C ILE A 259 24.00 3.01 7.87
N VAL A 260 24.41 2.32 6.79
CA VAL A 260 25.79 2.35 6.31
C VAL A 260 26.01 3.45 5.26
N VAL A 261 25.15 3.51 4.24
CA VAL A 261 25.34 4.41 3.09
C VAL A 261 24.88 5.82 3.44
N TYR A 262 23.61 5.98 3.84
CA TYR A 262 23.01 7.29 4.11
C TYR A 262 23.22 7.75 5.56
N ARG A 263 23.51 6.84 6.47
CA ARG A 263 23.74 7.10 7.91
C ARG A 263 22.61 7.91 8.55
N SER A 264 21.39 7.71 8.07
CA SER A 264 20.19 8.44 8.51
C SER A 264 19.59 7.82 9.77
N ILE A 265 19.71 6.49 9.94
CA ILE A 265 19.18 5.74 11.08
C ILE A 265 20.32 5.34 11.98
N LYS A 266 20.17 5.60 13.28
CA LYS A 266 21.06 5.11 14.33
C LYS A 266 20.52 3.79 14.89
N ILE A 267 21.39 2.91 15.36
CA ILE A 267 20.97 1.61 15.94
C ILE A 267 19.96 1.79 17.08
N LYS A 268 20.07 2.86 17.85
CA LYS A 268 19.15 3.20 18.94
C LYS A 268 17.73 3.55 18.47
N ASP A 269 17.54 3.89 17.19
CA ASP A 269 16.24 4.24 16.63
C ASP A 269 15.49 2.98 16.13
N LEU A 270 16.20 1.86 15.93
CA LEU A 270 15.64 0.60 15.43
C LEU A 270 14.48 0.04 16.28
N PRO A 271 14.53 0.04 17.63
CA PRO A 271 13.41 -0.46 18.43
C PRO A 271 12.09 0.30 18.14
N LYS A 272 12.16 1.62 17.96
CA LYS A 272 10.98 2.44 17.62
C LYS A 272 10.47 2.10 16.22
N ILE A 273 11.36 2.00 15.24
CA ILE A 273 11.02 1.66 13.85
C ILE A 273 10.35 0.28 13.79
N LEU A 274 10.90 -0.70 14.54
CA LEU A 274 10.30 -2.03 14.62
C LEU A 274 8.93 -1.99 15.28
N LEU A 275 8.75 -1.20 16.34
CA LEU A 275 7.47 -1.06 17.02
C LEU A 275 6.42 -0.45 16.08
N ASP A 276 6.74 0.63 15.37
CA ASP A 276 5.86 1.28 14.39
C ASP A 276 5.46 0.31 13.27
N ALA A 277 6.40 -0.51 12.79
CA ALA A 277 6.14 -1.54 11.79
C ALA A 277 5.26 -2.67 12.35
N CYS A 278 5.50 -3.12 13.58
CA CYS A 278 4.69 -4.13 14.25
C CYS A 278 3.26 -3.65 14.49
N GLU A 279 3.06 -2.41 14.92
CA GLU A 279 1.74 -1.82 15.13
C GLU A 279 0.93 -1.80 13.82
N THR A 280 1.53 -1.30 12.75
CA THR A 280 0.91 -1.29 11.42
C THR A 280 0.60 -2.71 10.93
N THR A 281 1.53 -3.64 11.11
CA THR A 281 1.36 -5.05 10.74
C THR A 281 0.21 -5.69 11.52
N ALA A 282 0.15 -5.47 12.83
CA ALA A 282 -0.90 -6.03 13.68
C ALA A 282 -2.30 -5.60 13.23
N VAL A 283 -2.48 -4.33 12.90
CA VAL A 283 -3.76 -3.80 12.39
C VAL A 283 -4.16 -4.49 11.08
N ILE A 284 -3.23 -4.63 10.14
CA ILE A 284 -3.50 -5.24 8.83
C ILE A 284 -3.76 -6.75 8.97
N MET A 285 -2.94 -7.46 9.75
CA MET A 285 -3.14 -8.91 9.96
C MET A 285 -4.44 -9.20 10.70
N PHE A 286 -4.82 -8.36 11.66
CA PHE A 286 -6.10 -8.48 12.36
C PHE A 286 -7.29 -8.22 11.43
N LEU A 287 -7.16 -7.26 10.50
CA LEU A 287 -8.17 -7.03 9.46
C LEU A 287 -8.32 -8.24 8.52
N ILE A 288 -7.20 -8.84 8.10
CA ILE A 288 -7.21 -10.05 7.25
C ILE A 288 -7.88 -11.21 8.00
N ALA A 289 -7.52 -11.43 9.26
CA ALA A 289 -8.11 -12.47 10.09
C ALA A 289 -9.64 -12.29 10.19
N GLY A 290 -10.11 -11.08 10.48
CA GLY A 290 -11.53 -10.77 10.54
C GLY A 290 -12.24 -10.95 9.20
N SER A 291 -11.61 -10.53 8.11
CA SER A 291 -12.14 -10.68 6.74
C SER A 291 -12.34 -12.15 6.35
N ASN A 292 -11.48 -13.06 6.81
CA ASN A 292 -11.64 -14.49 6.59
C ASN A 292 -12.91 -15.04 7.28
N VAL A 293 -13.23 -14.54 8.48
CA VAL A 293 -14.47 -14.91 9.17
C VAL A 293 -15.68 -14.42 8.39
N MET A 294 -15.68 -13.17 7.97
CA MET A 294 -16.78 -12.58 7.20
C MET A 294 -16.97 -13.26 5.84
N SER A 295 -15.89 -13.60 5.16
CA SER A 295 -15.90 -14.34 3.91
C SER A 295 -16.53 -15.73 4.11
N PHE A 296 -16.15 -16.45 5.17
CA PHE A 296 -16.76 -17.75 5.51
C PHE A 296 -18.25 -17.61 5.73
N VAL A 297 -18.71 -16.64 6.52
CA VAL A 297 -20.14 -16.38 6.75
C VAL A 297 -20.84 -16.10 5.42
N THR A 298 -20.31 -15.20 4.60
CA THR A 298 -20.91 -14.82 3.34
C THR A 298 -21.05 -16.02 2.39
N VAL A 299 -19.98 -16.80 2.22
CA VAL A 299 -19.99 -17.98 1.33
C VAL A 299 -20.92 -19.06 1.86
N SER A 300 -20.85 -19.41 3.14
CA SER A 300 -21.64 -20.50 3.73
C SER A 300 -23.14 -20.23 3.65
N TYR A 301 -23.56 -18.97 3.77
CA TYR A 301 -25.00 -18.66 3.75
C TYR A 301 -25.53 -18.26 2.38
N THR A 302 -24.67 -17.95 1.41
CA THR A 302 -25.11 -17.65 0.03
C THR A 302 -25.02 -18.86 -0.90
N HIS A 303 -23.97 -19.69 -0.77
CA HIS A 303 -23.75 -20.82 -1.69
C HIS A 303 -24.39 -22.13 -1.24
N LEU A 304 -24.40 -22.46 0.07
CA LEU A 304 -24.97 -23.73 0.53
C LEU A 304 -26.49 -23.83 0.33
N ARG A 305 -27.22 -22.70 0.31
CA ARG A 305 -28.65 -22.69 0.01
C ARG A 305 -29.01 -22.53 -1.47
N ALA A 306 -28.08 -22.08 -2.31
CA ALA A 306 -28.34 -22.07 -3.76
C ALA A 306 -28.36 -23.46 -4.39
N HIS A 307 -27.81 -24.48 -3.70
CA HIS A 307 -27.88 -25.90 -4.09
C HIS A 307 -29.04 -26.68 -3.44
N GLU A 308 -29.79 -26.05 -2.51
CA GLU A 308 -31.06 -26.62 -2.03
C GLU A 308 -32.20 -26.17 -2.97
N THR A 309 -32.11 -26.52 -4.25
CA THR A 309 -33.27 -26.47 -5.14
C THR A 309 -34.20 -27.64 -4.80
N PRO A 310 -35.54 -27.43 -4.86
CA PRO A 310 -36.53 -28.46 -4.54
C PRO A 310 -36.47 -29.75 -5.39
N GLU A 311 -35.58 -29.83 -6.34
CA GLU A 311 -35.43 -30.95 -7.27
C GLU A 311 -34.66 -32.15 -6.67
N HIS A 312 -34.14 -32.03 -5.42
CA HIS A 312 -33.44 -33.07 -4.70
C HIS A 312 -34.10 -33.49 -3.37
N LEU A 313 -35.35 -33.09 -3.15
CA LEU A 313 -36.28 -33.65 -2.15
C LEU A 313 -37.32 -34.58 -2.83
#